data_c3502fb4e61f267f3450e4d177812e86
#
_entry.id   c3502fb4e61f267f3450e4d177812e86
#
_cell.length_a   1.000
_cell.length_b   1.000
_cell.length_c   1.000
_cell.angle_alpha   90.00
_cell.angle_beta   90.00
_cell.angle_gamma   90.00
#
_symmetry.space_group_name_H-M   'P 1'
#
loop_
_entity.id
_entity.type
_entity.pdbx_description
1 polymer ?
#
loop_
_entity_poly.entity_id
_entity_poly.type
_entity_poly.pdbx_seq_one_letter_code
_entity_poly.pdbx_strand_id
1 'polypeptide(L)'
;MTENHASDLYDAVNNWGPSDDFFLGFATAVPRARVLDLGCGTGGLTIAAANAGCTVTGVDPHRPSLEATRAKTGAGRVSWIDGNSRAIPANTHFDVALMTSNVVQEILDDEELARSLSDIAAHLVPGGRLAFDSRDPNARGWEAWTKDRTHKVVQLPEGDTQHWYQTTHVDEHSGLVDFCAHEISPDGTEHVLCGPLRFRTEDQLRAMLSEAGLVVDRVFGGYHGEPVGRGVGTLTFTAHRP
;
A
#
# COMPACT_ATOMS: atom_id res chain seq x y z
N MET A 1 -11.82 -19.03 -8.23
CA MET A 1 -10.91 -17.99 -8.75
C MET A 1 -9.50 -18.57 -8.75
N THR A 2 -8.77 -18.51 -9.86
CA THR A 2 -7.34 -18.85 -9.84
C THR A 2 -6.57 -17.72 -9.17
N GLU A 3 -5.47 -18.01 -8.51
CA GLU A 3 -4.63 -16.99 -7.82
C GLU A 3 -4.14 -15.90 -8.80
N ASN A 4 -3.88 -16.25 -10.04
CA ASN A 4 -3.51 -15.29 -11.08
C ASN A 4 -4.64 -14.30 -11.39
N HIS A 5 -5.90 -14.77 -11.46
CA HIS A 5 -7.05 -13.91 -11.75
C HIS A 5 -7.21 -12.78 -10.74
N ALA A 6 -7.09 -13.07 -9.43
CA ALA A 6 -7.20 -12.03 -8.40
C ALA A 6 -6.10 -10.94 -8.53
N SER A 7 -4.88 -11.35 -8.90
CA SER A 7 -3.77 -10.40 -9.13
C SER A 7 -3.96 -9.59 -10.41
N ASP A 8 -4.45 -10.21 -11.49
CA ASP A 8 -4.74 -9.53 -12.75
C ASP A 8 -5.87 -8.51 -12.57
N LEU A 9 -6.93 -8.88 -11.83
CA LEU A 9 -8.01 -7.96 -11.49
C LEU A 9 -7.51 -6.79 -10.65
N TYR A 10 -6.69 -7.09 -9.61
CA TYR A 10 -6.12 -6.03 -8.78
C TYR A 10 -5.33 -5.03 -9.62
N ASP A 11 -4.43 -5.51 -10.49
CA ASP A 11 -3.63 -4.65 -11.36
C ASP A 11 -4.50 -3.86 -12.36
N ALA A 12 -5.56 -4.47 -12.90
CA ALA A 12 -6.47 -3.81 -13.84
C ALA A 12 -7.36 -2.74 -13.16
N VAL A 13 -7.70 -2.92 -11.88
CA VAL A 13 -8.48 -1.94 -11.11
C VAL A 13 -7.60 -0.81 -10.57
N ASN A 14 -6.36 -1.12 -10.19
CA ASN A 14 -5.39 -0.20 -9.61
C ASN A 14 -4.28 0.12 -10.61
N ASN A 15 -4.65 0.76 -11.72
CA ASN A 15 -3.70 1.20 -12.73
C ASN A 15 -2.72 2.24 -12.18
N TRP A 16 -1.53 2.31 -12.79
CA TRP A 16 -0.51 3.31 -12.48
C TRP A 16 -1.10 4.73 -12.43
N GLY A 17 -0.81 5.47 -11.39
CA GLY A 17 -1.38 6.77 -11.13
C GLY A 17 -0.45 7.72 -10.37
N PRO A 18 -0.97 8.89 -9.94
CA PRO A 18 -0.20 9.89 -9.23
C PRO A 18 0.48 9.40 -7.94
N SER A 19 -0.12 8.41 -7.24
CA SER A 19 0.50 7.77 -6.08
C SER A 19 1.79 7.06 -6.46
N ASP A 20 1.75 6.28 -7.54
CA ASP A 20 2.92 5.51 -7.99
C ASP A 20 4.05 6.44 -8.44
N ASP A 21 3.70 7.53 -9.15
CA ASP A 21 4.67 8.55 -9.56
C ASP A 21 5.34 9.21 -8.34
N PHE A 22 4.56 9.54 -7.31
CA PHE A 22 5.07 10.13 -6.07
C PHE A 22 6.04 9.17 -5.37
N PHE A 23 5.64 7.92 -5.13
CA PHE A 23 6.45 6.95 -4.41
C PHE A 23 7.67 6.49 -5.21
N LEU A 24 7.54 6.33 -6.53
CA LEU A 24 8.69 6.07 -7.39
C LEU A 24 9.69 7.24 -7.35
N GLY A 25 9.21 8.48 -7.45
CA GLY A 25 10.02 9.68 -7.32
C GLY A 25 10.71 9.77 -5.95
N PHE A 26 10.01 9.41 -4.88
CA PHE A 26 10.57 9.38 -3.52
C PHE A 26 11.67 8.31 -3.39
N ALA A 27 11.47 7.11 -3.91
CA ALA A 27 12.46 6.03 -3.89
C ALA A 27 13.70 6.37 -4.70
N THR A 28 13.53 6.98 -5.89
CA THR A 28 14.62 7.27 -6.83
C THR A 28 15.34 8.60 -6.56
N ALA A 29 14.84 9.42 -5.62
CA ALA A 29 15.52 10.64 -5.19
C ALA A 29 16.90 10.36 -4.57
N VAL A 30 17.12 9.15 -4.05
CA VAL A 30 18.42 8.67 -3.60
C VAL A 30 19.01 7.77 -4.71
N PRO A 31 20.11 8.15 -5.37
CA PRO A 31 20.69 7.35 -6.44
C PRO A 31 21.09 5.96 -5.96
N ARG A 32 20.64 4.91 -6.66
CA ARG A 32 20.92 3.50 -6.33
C ARG A 32 20.48 3.12 -4.92
N ALA A 33 19.39 3.72 -4.43
CA ALA A 33 18.86 3.44 -3.10
C ALA A 33 18.63 1.95 -2.88
N ARG A 34 18.90 1.50 -1.66
CA ARG A 34 18.35 0.24 -1.13
C ARG A 34 16.96 0.54 -0.62
N VAL A 35 15.97 -0.03 -1.26
CA VAL A 35 14.56 0.26 -1.00
C VAL A 35 13.88 -0.96 -0.36
N LEU A 36 13.20 -0.76 0.76
CA LEU A 36 12.23 -1.67 1.31
C LEU A 36 10.85 -1.26 0.81
N ASP A 37 10.08 -2.19 0.28
CA ASP A 37 8.65 -2.03 -0.03
C ASP A 37 7.87 -3.03 0.83
N LEU A 38 7.31 -2.55 1.96
CA LEU A 38 6.55 -3.36 2.91
C LEU A 38 5.06 -3.31 2.58
N GLY A 39 4.48 -4.48 2.32
CA GLY A 39 3.15 -4.61 1.74
C GLY A 39 3.18 -4.43 0.22
N CYS A 40 4.18 -5.02 -0.44
CA CYS A 40 4.43 -4.79 -1.86
C CYS A 40 3.37 -5.41 -2.81
N GLY A 41 2.46 -6.24 -2.30
CA GLY A 41 1.35 -6.82 -3.05
C GLY A 41 1.77 -7.48 -4.36
N THR A 42 1.17 -7.05 -5.46
CA THR A 42 1.46 -7.52 -6.82
C THR A 42 2.73 -6.93 -7.44
N GLY A 43 3.49 -6.10 -6.69
CA GLY A 43 4.85 -5.68 -7.00
C GLY A 43 5.01 -4.67 -8.13
N GLY A 44 3.96 -4.00 -8.56
CA GLY A 44 4.04 -3.03 -9.68
C GLY A 44 5.08 -1.93 -9.42
N LEU A 45 4.93 -1.21 -8.29
CA LEU A 45 5.86 -0.16 -7.88
C LEU A 45 7.26 -0.72 -7.53
N THR A 46 7.31 -1.86 -6.86
CA THR A 46 8.56 -2.55 -6.48
C THR A 46 9.44 -2.83 -7.69
N ILE A 47 8.83 -3.40 -8.75
CA ILE A 47 9.52 -3.70 -10.02
C ILE A 47 9.92 -2.40 -10.74
N ALA A 48 9.06 -1.38 -10.73
CA ALA A 48 9.38 -0.09 -11.33
C ALA A 48 10.60 0.58 -10.67
N ALA A 49 10.68 0.56 -9.32
CA ALA A 49 11.83 1.07 -8.58
C ALA A 49 13.13 0.29 -8.91
N ALA A 50 13.05 -1.04 -9.03
CA ALA A 50 14.19 -1.85 -9.45
C ALA A 50 14.63 -1.56 -10.88
N ASN A 51 13.70 -1.35 -11.81
CA ASN A 51 13.97 -0.95 -13.18
C ASN A 51 14.60 0.46 -13.28
N ALA A 52 14.26 1.34 -12.34
CA ALA A 52 14.84 2.68 -12.20
C ALA A 52 16.25 2.67 -11.55
N GLY A 53 16.78 1.50 -11.20
CA GLY A 53 18.16 1.33 -10.71
C GLY A 53 18.30 1.23 -9.20
N CYS A 54 17.21 1.11 -8.44
CA CYS A 54 17.24 0.80 -7.02
C CYS A 54 17.56 -0.69 -6.76
N THR A 55 18.12 -0.99 -5.59
CA THR A 55 18.20 -2.36 -5.06
C THR A 55 17.00 -2.58 -4.16
N VAL A 56 16.02 -3.37 -4.59
CA VAL A 56 14.72 -3.43 -3.92
C VAL A 56 14.48 -4.77 -3.22
N THR A 57 13.93 -4.69 -2.01
CA THR A 57 13.36 -5.82 -1.27
C THR A 57 11.86 -5.57 -1.10
N GLY A 58 11.04 -6.43 -1.69
CA GLY A 58 9.59 -6.45 -1.50
C GLY A 58 9.22 -7.47 -0.43
N VAL A 59 8.36 -7.07 0.50
CA VAL A 59 7.88 -7.91 1.61
C VAL A 59 6.36 -7.88 1.62
N ASP A 60 5.72 -9.04 1.57
CA ASP A 60 4.26 -9.15 1.65
C ASP A 60 3.84 -10.48 2.31
N PRO A 61 2.85 -10.49 3.21
CA PRO A 61 2.34 -11.71 3.80
C PRO A 61 1.38 -12.48 2.88
N HIS A 62 0.87 -11.86 1.82
CA HIS A 62 -0.06 -12.48 0.89
C HIS A 62 0.71 -13.27 -0.18
N ARG A 63 1.02 -14.52 0.14
CA ARG A 63 1.79 -15.41 -0.71
C ARG A 63 1.30 -15.51 -2.16
N PRO A 64 -0.02 -15.58 -2.45
CA PRO A 64 -0.50 -15.59 -3.83
C PRO A 64 -0.10 -14.36 -4.64
N SER A 65 -0.14 -13.14 -4.04
CA SER A 65 0.34 -11.93 -4.70
C SER A 65 1.83 -12.02 -5.03
N LEU A 66 2.66 -12.52 -4.11
CA LEU A 66 4.09 -12.70 -4.36
C LEU A 66 4.38 -13.74 -5.44
N GLU A 67 3.59 -14.82 -5.52
CA GLU A 67 3.73 -15.83 -6.57
C GLU A 67 3.39 -15.25 -7.96
N ALA A 68 2.30 -14.50 -8.06
CA ALA A 68 1.94 -13.76 -9.28
C ALA A 68 3.01 -12.72 -9.66
N THR A 69 3.54 -12.00 -8.68
CA THR A 69 4.59 -11.00 -8.88
C THR A 69 5.87 -11.60 -9.46
N ARG A 70 6.31 -12.76 -8.93
CA ARG A 70 7.53 -13.44 -9.41
C ARG A 70 7.46 -13.84 -10.88
N ALA A 71 6.26 -13.99 -11.44
CA ALA A 71 6.06 -14.28 -12.86
C ALA A 71 6.15 -13.03 -13.76
N LYS A 72 6.10 -11.81 -13.18
CA LYS A 72 6.12 -10.55 -13.94
C LYS A 72 7.51 -10.24 -14.51
N THR A 73 7.53 -9.59 -15.67
CA THR A 73 8.78 -9.10 -16.28
C THR A 73 9.48 -8.12 -15.36
N GLY A 74 10.76 -8.34 -15.10
CA GLY A 74 11.57 -7.50 -14.20
C GLY A 74 11.62 -7.98 -12.75
N ALA A 75 10.75 -8.89 -12.32
CA ALA A 75 10.69 -9.42 -10.95
C ALA A 75 11.99 -10.07 -10.46
N GLY A 76 12.80 -10.62 -11.38
CA GLY A 76 14.11 -11.22 -11.06
C GLY A 76 15.18 -10.22 -10.58
N ARG A 77 14.88 -8.92 -10.58
CA ARG A 77 15.76 -7.87 -10.05
C ARG A 77 15.46 -7.51 -8.59
N VAL A 78 14.40 -8.09 -8.01
CA VAL A 78 13.90 -7.79 -6.66
C VAL A 78 14.11 -8.99 -5.75
N SER A 79 14.47 -8.73 -4.50
CA SER A 79 14.46 -9.74 -3.44
C SER A 79 13.07 -9.81 -2.82
N TRP A 80 12.37 -10.94 -2.97
CA TRP A 80 11.00 -11.12 -2.46
C TRP A 80 10.99 -11.93 -1.17
N ILE A 81 10.35 -11.39 -0.11
CA ILE A 81 10.22 -12.01 1.20
C ILE A 81 8.73 -12.25 1.48
N ASP A 82 8.38 -13.50 1.77
CA ASP A 82 7.06 -13.92 2.24
C ASP A 82 6.96 -13.67 3.76
N GLY A 83 6.11 -12.73 4.18
CA GLY A 83 5.92 -12.36 5.57
C GLY A 83 5.68 -10.88 5.80
N ASN A 84 5.75 -10.47 7.06
CA ASN A 84 5.66 -9.08 7.50
C ASN A 84 7.06 -8.50 7.83
N SER A 85 7.12 -7.34 8.49
CA SER A 85 8.37 -6.65 8.85
C SER A 85 9.38 -7.53 9.60
N ARG A 86 8.90 -8.51 10.41
CA ARG A 86 9.75 -9.44 11.16
C ARG A 86 10.52 -10.43 10.29
N ALA A 87 10.08 -10.62 9.05
CA ALA A 87 10.76 -11.51 8.11
C ALA A 87 12.01 -10.88 7.47
N ILE A 88 12.22 -9.58 7.66
CA ILE A 88 13.38 -8.87 7.14
C ILE A 88 14.63 -9.35 7.88
N PRO A 89 15.69 -9.83 7.16
CA PRO A 89 16.91 -10.31 7.82
C PRO A 89 17.58 -9.19 8.64
N ALA A 90 17.98 -9.49 9.88
CA ALA A 90 18.44 -8.52 10.88
C ALA A 90 19.59 -7.59 10.41
N ASN A 91 20.45 -8.06 9.51
CA ASN A 91 21.59 -7.29 9.01
C ASN A 91 21.31 -6.55 7.69
N THR A 92 20.04 -6.45 7.30
CA THR A 92 19.64 -5.73 6.08
C THR A 92 19.36 -4.27 6.45
N HIS A 93 19.90 -3.34 5.67
CA HIS A 93 19.67 -1.89 5.88
C HIS A 93 19.23 -1.22 4.57
N PHE A 94 18.32 -0.25 4.71
CA PHE A 94 17.70 0.46 3.61
C PHE A 94 17.95 1.97 3.71
N ASP A 95 18.01 2.61 2.57
CA ASP A 95 18.09 4.07 2.44
C ASP A 95 16.68 4.67 2.38
N VAL A 96 15.73 3.89 1.84
CA VAL A 96 14.32 4.27 1.72
C VAL A 96 13.43 3.08 2.09
N ALA A 97 12.34 3.34 2.80
CA ALA A 97 11.24 2.41 3.03
C ALA A 97 9.93 2.98 2.48
N LEU A 98 9.10 2.12 1.95
CA LEU A 98 7.77 2.43 1.43
C LEU A 98 6.73 1.51 2.06
N MET A 99 5.51 2.06 2.29
CA MET A 99 4.28 1.32 2.59
C MET A 99 3.15 1.96 1.77
N THR A 100 2.94 1.51 0.55
CA THR A 100 2.09 2.19 -0.44
C THR A 100 0.71 1.56 -0.59
N SER A 101 -0.18 2.20 -1.36
CA SER A 101 -1.54 1.71 -1.61
C SER A 101 -2.37 1.54 -0.32
N ASN A 102 -2.11 2.39 0.67
CA ASN A 102 -2.78 2.40 1.98
C ASN A 102 -2.55 1.11 2.81
N VAL A 103 -1.42 0.45 2.64
CA VAL A 103 -1.07 -0.78 3.37
C VAL A 103 -1.18 -0.64 4.88
N VAL A 104 -0.94 0.56 5.43
CA VAL A 104 -1.09 0.84 6.87
C VAL A 104 -2.53 0.63 7.37
N GLN A 105 -3.52 0.63 6.50
CA GLN A 105 -4.93 0.37 6.84
C GLN A 105 -5.28 -1.12 6.85
N GLU A 106 -4.50 -1.95 6.13
CA GLU A 106 -4.62 -3.41 6.16
C GLU A 106 -4.09 -3.99 7.49
N ILE A 107 -3.19 -3.26 8.17
CA ILE A 107 -2.70 -3.63 9.49
C ILE A 107 -3.70 -3.11 10.53
N LEU A 108 -4.64 -3.97 10.91
CA LEU A 108 -5.79 -3.60 11.74
C LEU A 108 -5.40 -3.31 13.19
N ASP A 109 -4.44 -4.05 13.72
CA ASP A 109 -3.98 -3.95 15.09
C ASP A 109 -2.94 -2.82 15.24
N ASP A 110 -3.15 -1.96 16.25
CA ASP A 110 -2.26 -0.80 16.48
C ASP A 110 -0.88 -1.22 16.98
N GLU A 111 -0.78 -2.31 17.77
CA GLU A 111 0.51 -2.84 18.24
C GLU A 111 1.32 -3.44 17.09
N GLU A 112 0.65 -4.10 16.14
CA GLU A 112 1.32 -4.66 14.96
C GLU A 112 1.80 -3.55 14.01
N LEU A 113 1.03 -2.46 13.83
CA LEU A 113 1.50 -1.31 13.06
C LEU A 113 2.68 -0.62 13.75
N ALA A 114 2.58 -0.36 15.05
CA ALA A 114 3.67 0.24 15.83
C ALA A 114 4.95 -0.60 15.74
N ARG A 115 4.83 -1.92 15.81
CA ARG A 115 5.94 -2.85 15.61
C ARG A 115 6.53 -2.75 14.21
N SER A 116 5.68 -2.75 13.18
CA SER A 116 6.12 -2.63 11.79
C SER A 116 6.90 -1.33 11.54
N LEU A 117 6.44 -0.21 12.11
CA LEU A 117 7.14 1.07 12.04
C LEU A 117 8.48 1.03 12.80
N SER A 118 8.53 0.37 13.96
CA SER A 118 9.77 0.16 14.73
C SER A 118 10.78 -0.70 13.98
N ASP A 119 10.31 -1.79 13.34
CA ASP A 119 11.16 -2.64 12.50
C ASP A 119 11.72 -1.87 11.31
N ILE A 120 10.88 -1.06 10.63
CA ILE A 120 11.33 -0.16 9.55
C ILE A 120 12.40 0.80 10.07
N ALA A 121 12.17 1.46 11.21
CA ALA A 121 13.14 2.38 11.81
C ALA A 121 14.47 1.69 12.12
N ALA A 122 14.44 0.45 12.63
CA ALA A 122 15.64 -0.33 12.93
C ALA A 122 16.43 -0.68 11.65
N HIS A 123 15.73 -0.94 10.55
CA HIS A 123 16.33 -1.29 9.26
C HIS A 123 16.71 -0.09 8.40
N LEU A 124 16.23 1.11 8.66
CA LEU A 124 16.68 2.32 7.97
C LEU A 124 18.10 2.72 8.46
N VAL A 125 18.95 3.18 7.57
CA VAL A 125 20.20 3.84 7.96
C VAL A 125 19.93 5.17 8.65
N PRO A 126 20.85 5.75 9.45
CA PRO A 126 20.73 7.14 9.90
C PRO A 126 20.51 8.08 8.71
N GLY A 127 19.48 8.94 8.77
CA GLY A 127 19.03 9.76 7.65
C GLY A 127 18.20 9.01 6.59
N GLY A 128 18.00 7.72 6.76
CA GLY A 128 17.12 6.92 5.90
C GLY A 128 15.66 7.37 6.00
N ARG A 129 14.90 7.24 4.92
CA ARG A 129 13.60 7.89 4.72
C ARG A 129 12.47 6.86 4.60
N LEU A 130 11.32 7.21 5.15
CA LEU A 130 10.07 6.46 5.00
C LEU A 130 9.03 7.32 4.27
N ALA A 131 8.27 6.72 3.35
CA ALA A 131 7.03 7.29 2.85
C ALA A 131 5.91 6.25 2.85
N PHE A 132 4.69 6.69 3.18
CA PHE A 132 3.50 5.87 3.10
C PHE A 132 2.25 6.73 2.89
N ASP A 133 1.16 6.08 2.52
CA ASP A 133 -0.14 6.72 2.43
C ASP A 133 -1.19 6.00 3.30
N SER A 134 -2.22 6.76 3.64
CA SER A 134 -3.41 6.29 4.34
C SER A 134 -4.59 7.18 3.92
N ARG A 135 -5.78 6.63 3.79
CA ARG A 135 -6.97 7.48 3.56
C ARG A 135 -7.25 8.30 4.81
N ASP A 136 -7.54 9.60 4.62
CA ASP A 136 -7.90 10.50 5.71
C ASP A 136 -9.32 10.14 6.21
N PRO A 137 -9.50 9.76 7.49
CA PRO A 137 -10.83 9.50 8.03
C PRO A 137 -11.75 10.72 7.95
N ASN A 138 -11.22 11.95 8.01
CA ASN A 138 -12.01 13.16 7.90
C ASN A 138 -12.62 13.36 6.50
N ALA A 139 -12.02 12.78 5.48
CA ALA A 139 -12.56 12.80 4.11
C ALA A 139 -13.74 11.84 3.92
N ARG A 140 -13.94 10.87 4.85
CA ARG A 140 -15.02 9.88 4.81
C ARG A 140 -15.16 9.18 3.45
N GLY A 141 -14.03 8.88 2.82
CA GLY A 141 -13.98 8.32 1.46
C GLY A 141 -14.81 7.03 1.28
N TRP A 142 -15.01 6.26 2.36
CA TRP A 142 -15.85 5.06 2.39
C TRP A 142 -17.34 5.31 2.04
N GLU A 143 -17.86 6.55 2.18
CA GLU A 143 -19.23 6.90 1.78
C GLU A 143 -19.41 6.84 0.25
N ALA A 144 -18.33 6.94 -0.49
CA ALA A 144 -18.33 6.77 -1.93
C ALA A 144 -18.23 5.30 -2.38
N TRP A 145 -17.96 4.36 -1.47
CA TRP A 145 -17.87 2.94 -1.83
C TRP A 145 -19.27 2.33 -1.92
N THR A 146 -19.90 2.61 -3.03
CA THR A 146 -21.21 2.07 -3.43
C THR A 146 -21.10 1.56 -4.86
N LYS A 147 -21.97 0.61 -5.24
CA LYS A 147 -21.98 0.09 -6.62
C LYS A 147 -22.11 1.23 -7.66
N ASP A 148 -23.02 2.18 -7.41
CA ASP A 148 -23.28 3.27 -8.37
C ASP A 148 -22.07 4.17 -8.61
N ARG A 149 -21.17 4.31 -7.63
CA ARG A 149 -20.01 5.20 -7.73
C ARG A 149 -18.70 4.49 -8.09
N THR A 150 -18.61 3.20 -7.77
CA THR A 150 -17.35 2.46 -7.91
C THR A 150 -17.39 1.36 -8.96
N HIS A 151 -18.57 1.11 -9.57
CA HIS A 151 -18.69 0.10 -10.61
C HIS A 151 -17.80 0.43 -11.82
N LYS A 152 -17.02 -0.56 -12.21
CA LYS A 152 -16.15 -0.54 -13.40
C LYS A 152 -16.30 -1.84 -14.16
N VAL A 153 -16.06 -1.78 -15.47
CA VAL A 153 -15.80 -2.96 -16.29
C VAL A 153 -14.33 -2.92 -16.67
N VAL A 154 -13.61 -3.97 -16.33
CA VAL A 154 -12.18 -4.12 -16.65
C VAL A 154 -12.00 -5.28 -17.62
N GLN A 155 -11.05 -5.12 -18.54
CA GLN A 155 -10.67 -6.15 -19.50
C GLN A 155 -9.61 -7.04 -18.87
N LEU A 156 -9.94 -8.32 -18.67
CA LEU A 156 -8.99 -9.34 -18.24
C LEU A 156 -8.76 -10.34 -19.38
N PRO A 157 -7.73 -11.20 -19.30
CA PRO A 157 -7.46 -12.20 -20.34
C PRO A 157 -8.66 -13.12 -20.66
N GLU A 158 -9.48 -13.41 -19.67
CA GLU A 158 -10.69 -14.24 -19.79
C GLU A 158 -11.93 -13.48 -20.28
N GLY A 159 -11.88 -12.13 -20.34
CA GLY A 159 -12.95 -11.25 -20.82
C GLY A 159 -13.32 -10.12 -19.88
N ASP A 160 -14.44 -9.46 -20.18
CA ASP A 160 -14.95 -8.32 -19.43
C ASP A 160 -15.42 -8.76 -18.03
N THR A 161 -14.80 -8.17 -17.01
CA THR A 161 -15.10 -8.44 -15.61
C THR A 161 -15.64 -7.17 -14.97
N GLN A 162 -16.81 -7.26 -14.32
CA GLN A 162 -17.37 -6.15 -13.56
C GLN A 162 -16.78 -6.16 -12.15
N HIS A 163 -16.49 -4.98 -11.62
CA HIS A 163 -15.95 -4.80 -10.28
C HIS A 163 -16.55 -3.57 -9.60
N TRP A 164 -16.84 -3.63 -8.29
CA TRP A 164 -17.23 -2.49 -7.46
C TRP A 164 -16.94 -2.75 -5.99
N TYR A 165 -16.92 -1.66 -5.21
CA TYR A 165 -16.83 -1.71 -3.76
C TYR A 165 -18.17 -1.36 -3.10
N GLN A 166 -18.38 -1.90 -1.90
CA GLN A 166 -19.53 -1.58 -1.06
C GLN A 166 -19.10 -1.52 0.41
N THR A 167 -19.29 -0.36 1.05
CA THR A 167 -19.17 -0.25 2.50
C THR A 167 -20.34 -0.95 3.17
N THR A 168 -20.07 -1.80 4.15
CA THR A 168 -21.08 -2.59 4.86
C THR A 168 -21.27 -2.15 6.31
N HIS A 169 -20.20 -1.68 6.97
CA HIS A 169 -20.28 -1.17 8.34
C HIS A 169 -19.18 -0.13 8.58
N VAL A 170 -19.44 0.84 9.47
CA VAL A 170 -18.48 1.87 9.89
C VAL A 170 -18.57 2.01 11.40
N ASP A 171 -17.46 1.78 12.09
CA ASP A 171 -17.26 2.14 13.47
C ASP A 171 -16.28 3.33 13.57
N GLU A 172 -16.81 4.53 13.61
CA GLU A 172 -16.00 5.75 13.68
C GLU A 172 -15.20 5.87 14.99
N HIS A 173 -15.65 5.21 16.08
CA HIS A 173 -14.92 5.23 17.34
C HIS A 173 -13.63 4.44 17.26
N SER A 174 -13.67 3.24 16.73
CA SER A 174 -12.48 2.42 16.50
C SER A 174 -11.75 2.77 15.22
N GLY A 175 -12.38 3.46 14.27
CA GLY A 175 -11.87 3.72 12.93
C GLY A 175 -11.93 2.50 12.00
N LEU A 176 -12.68 1.46 12.36
CA LEU A 176 -12.86 0.29 11.50
C LEU A 176 -13.97 0.52 10.48
N VAL A 177 -13.67 0.23 9.23
CA VAL A 177 -14.61 0.31 8.11
C VAL A 177 -14.62 -1.05 7.40
N ASP A 178 -15.75 -1.77 7.49
CA ASP A 178 -15.94 -3.00 6.75
C ASP A 178 -16.45 -2.70 5.34
N PHE A 179 -15.86 -3.35 4.37
CA PHE A 179 -16.28 -3.23 2.97
C PHE A 179 -16.21 -4.58 2.27
N CYS A 180 -16.92 -4.67 1.15
CA CYS A 180 -16.85 -5.80 0.23
C CYS A 180 -16.40 -5.32 -1.14
N ALA A 181 -15.47 -6.04 -1.75
CA ALA A 181 -15.15 -5.99 -3.17
C ALA A 181 -15.98 -7.05 -3.88
N HIS A 182 -16.76 -6.64 -4.85
CA HIS A 182 -17.60 -7.50 -5.69
C HIS A 182 -16.97 -7.64 -7.06
N GLU A 183 -17.08 -8.82 -7.62
CA GLU A 183 -16.63 -9.16 -8.95
C GLU A 183 -17.69 -10.02 -9.64
N ILE A 184 -17.97 -9.73 -10.92
CA ILE A 184 -18.74 -10.62 -11.80
C ILE A 184 -17.85 -10.97 -12.99
N SER A 185 -17.45 -12.23 -13.05
CA SER A 185 -16.66 -12.79 -14.15
C SER A 185 -17.46 -12.89 -15.46
N PRO A 186 -16.80 -13.06 -16.64
CA PRO A 186 -17.49 -13.13 -17.93
C PRO A 186 -18.53 -14.24 -18.05
N ASP A 187 -18.39 -15.32 -17.28
CA ASP A 187 -19.35 -16.44 -17.22
C ASP A 187 -20.57 -16.16 -16.33
N GLY A 188 -20.63 -14.97 -15.71
CA GLY A 188 -21.67 -14.55 -14.79
C GLY A 188 -21.47 -15.00 -13.34
N THR A 189 -20.34 -15.65 -13.01
CA THR A 189 -20.02 -16.02 -11.64
C THR A 189 -19.70 -14.79 -10.80
N GLU A 190 -20.39 -14.63 -9.67
CA GLU A 190 -20.13 -13.56 -8.71
C GLU A 190 -19.19 -14.04 -7.61
N HIS A 191 -18.16 -13.24 -7.34
CA HIS A 191 -17.25 -13.39 -6.22
C HIS A 191 -17.32 -12.15 -5.33
N VAL A 192 -17.34 -12.37 -4.02
CA VAL A 192 -17.38 -11.29 -3.02
C VAL A 192 -16.29 -11.53 -1.99
N LEU A 193 -15.39 -10.57 -1.85
CA LEU A 193 -14.34 -10.57 -0.83
C LEU A 193 -14.60 -9.42 0.14
N CYS A 194 -14.85 -9.74 1.40
CA CYS A 194 -15.10 -8.73 2.43
C CYS A 194 -13.99 -8.70 3.46
N GLY A 195 -13.72 -7.51 4.00
CA GLY A 195 -12.78 -7.33 5.09
C GLY A 195 -12.82 -5.91 5.65
N PRO A 196 -12.27 -5.70 6.85
CA PRO A 196 -12.13 -4.38 7.45
C PRO A 196 -10.87 -3.67 6.97
N LEU A 197 -10.91 -2.33 7.03
CA LEU A 197 -9.74 -1.44 7.00
C LEU A 197 -9.73 -0.60 8.27
N ARG A 198 -8.54 -0.31 8.79
CA ARG A 198 -8.35 0.55 9.95
C ARG A 198 -7.97 1.96 9.51
N PHE A 199 -8.89 2.90 9.61
CA PHE A 199 -8.63 4.31 9.39
C PHE A 199 -8.05 4.94 10.64
N ARG A 200 -6.91 5.60 10.51
CA ARG A 200 -6.23 6.31 11.60
C ARG A 200 -6.09 7.78 11.26
N THR A 201 -6.29 8.65 12.25
CA THR A 201 -6.11 10.09 12.08
C THR A 201 -4.64 10.45 11.87
N GLU A 202 -4.38 11.65 11.33
CA GLU A 202 -3.01 12.19 11.21
C GLU A 202 -2.28 12.17 12.56
N ASP A 203 -2.95 12.58 13.64
CA ASP A 203 -2.34 12.63 14.97
C ASP A 203 -1.97 11.24 15.50
N GLN A 204 -2.81 10.22 15.28
CA GLN A 204 -2.49 8.84 15.64
C GLN A 204 -1.26 8.33 14.89
N LEU A 205 -1.19 8.56 13.59
CA LEU A 205 -0.04 8.12 12.77
C LEU A 205 1.24 8.88 13.15
N ARG A 206 1.15 10.18 13.45
CA ARG A 206 2.28 10.97 13.97
C ARG A 206 2.81 10.45 15.30
N ALA A 207 1.92 10.10 16.23
CA ALA A 207 2.28 9.53 17.52
C ALA A 207 3.02 8.19 17.33
N MET A 208 2.47 7.27 16.52
CA MET A 208 3.10 5.98 16.22
C MET A 208 4.49 6.11 15.57
N LEU A 209 4.67 7.06 14.63
CA LEU A 209 5.96 7.34 14.03
C LEU A 209 6.97 7.84 15.05
N SER A 210 6.55 8.78 15.93
CA SER A 210 7.40 9.32 16.98
C SER A 210 7.82 8.24 17.99
N GLU A 211 6.92 7.35 18.38
CA GLU A 211 7.20 6.21 19.27
C GLU A 211 8.17 5.21 18.62
N ALA A 212 8.10 5.04 17.30
CA ALA A 212 9.05 4.23 16.53
C ALA A 212 10.43 4.91 16.33
N GLY A 213 10.62 6.15 16.82
CA GLY A 213 11.85 6.91 16.65
C GLY A 213 12.03 7.54 15.27
N LEU A 214 10.93 7.71 14.53
CA LEU A 214 10.91 8.38 13.22
C LEU A 214 10.43 9.82 13.35
N VAL A 215 11.07 10.73 12.64
CA VAL A 215 10.70 12.15 12.60
C VAL A 215 9.90 12.43 11.35
N VAL A 216 8.65 12.91 11.51
CA VAL A 216 7.80 13.29 10.39
C VAL A 216 8.32 14.57 9.74
N ASP A 217 8.63 14.49 8.46
CA ASP A 217 9.05 15.64 7.65
C ASP A 217 7.84 16.44 7.16
N ARG A 218 6.90 15.76 6.49
CA ARG A 218 5.70 16.36 5.91
C ARG A 218 4.54 15.38 5.89
N VAL A 219 3.32 15.95 5.87
CA VAL A 219 2.08 15.26 5.53
C VAL A 219 1.35 16.05 4.48
N PHE A 220 0.93 15.38 3.42
CA PHE A 220 0.20 15.97 2.30
C PHE A 220 -1.21 15.38 2.22
N GLY A 221 -2.16 16.13 1.66
CA GLY A 221 -3.53 15.67 1.38
C GLY A 221 -3.67 14.91 0.05
N GLY A 222 -2.56 14.66 -0.64
CA GLY A 222 -2.50 14.01 -1.94
C GLY A 222 -1.06 13.76 -2.37
N TYR A 223 -0.83 13.57 -3.66
CA TYR A 223 0.46 13.15 -4.21
C TYR A 223 1.21 14.28 -4.96
N HIS A 224 0.60 15.47 -5.08
CA HIS A 224 1.20 16.65 -5.73
C HIS A 224 1.57 17.77 -4.75
N GLY A 225 1.62 17.45 -3.44
CA GLY A 225 1.99 18.41 -2.40
C GLY A 225 0.80 19.20 -1.85
N GLU A 226 -0.41 18.76 -2.08
CA GLU A 226 -1.63 19.39 -1.56
C GLU A 226 -1.63 19.39 -0.03
N PRO A 227 -2.11 20.48 0.61
CA PRO A 227 -2.32 20.47 2.05
C PRO A 227 -3.35 19.40 2.48
N VAL A 228 -3.21 18.86 3.69
CA VAL A 228 -4.20 17.95 4.28
C VAL A 228 -5.60 18.58 4.22
N GLY A 229 -6.61 17.79 3.84
CA GLY A 229 -7.99 18.24 3.61
C GLY A 229 -8.23 19.00 2.29
N ARG A 230 -7.21 19.11 1.43
CA ARG A 230 -7.30 19.82 0.13
C ARG A 230 -6.90 18.97 -1.08
N GLY A 231 -6.77 17.70 -0.94
CA GLY A 231 -6.37 16.79 -2.02
C GLY A 231 -7.45 15.74 -2.30
N VAL A 232 -6.99 14.52 -2.50
CA VAL A 232 -7.83 13.37 -2.87
C VAL A 232 -8.37 12.59 -1.66
N GLY A 233 -8.30 13.17 -0.45
CA GLY A 233 -8.77 12.52 0.78
C GLY A 233 -7.80 11.45 1.31
N THR A 234 -6.50 11.68 1.10
CA THR A 234 -5.42 10.83 1.63
C THR A 234 -4.52 11.62 2.56
N LEU A 235 -3.77 10.92 3.39
CA LEU A 235 -2.66 11.39 4.19
C LEU A 235 -1.40 10.76 3.64
N THR A 236 -0.58 11.50 2.90
CA THR A 236 0.70 11.02 2.38
C THR A 236 1.82 11.52 3.28
N PHE A 237 2.40 10.60 4.03
CA PHE A 237 3.46 10.87 4.99
C PHE A 237 4.84 10.72 4.39
N THR A 238 5.75 11.64 4.78
CA THR A 238 7.19 11.43 4.66
C THR A 238 7.84 11.62 6.03
N ALA A 239 8.77 10.74 6.37
CA ALA A 239 9.50 10.75 7.62
C ALA A 239 10.94 10.28 7.41
N HIS A 240 11.80 10.48 8.40
CA HIS A 240 13.16 9.97 8.38
C HIS A 240 13.59 9.42 9.75
N ARG A 241 14.59 8.54 9.72
CA ARG A 241 15.34 8.13 10.90
C ARG A 241 16.41 9.18 11.20
N PRO A 242 16.47 9.75 12.42
CA PRO A 242 17.55 10.69 12.82
C PRO A 242 18.95 10.10 12.74
#